data_fa1d4cc145c4664ff27e5b49a2391a80
#
_entry.id   fa1d4cc145c4664ff27e5b49a2391a80
#
_cell.length_a   1.000
_cell.length_b   1.000
_cell.length_c   1.000
_cell.angle_alpha   90.00
_cell.angle_beta   90.00
_cell.angle_gamma   90.00
#
_symmetry.space_group_name_H-M   'P 1'
#
loop_
_entity.id
_entity.type
_entity.pdbx_description
1 polymer ?
#
loop_
_entity_poly.entity_id
_entity_poly.type
_entity_poly.pdbx_seq_one_letter_code
_entity_poly.pdbx_strand_id
1 'polypeptide(L)'
;QPLVDAAFLAHALIKAPQELWHKSSQKTQQNIVKALKSSRDITPYYSNWVLFSAMVEAALQKFDNSGDMVRMDLAVRAVEGWYMGDGVYGDGPEFHWDYYNSYVIQPFLLTVLDIMQKKKSKYHSHYKKALKRSRRYGEILERLIAPDGTYPAIGRSITYRFGAFQLLAQLAWKQQLSDDLDPAQVRQSLTSVIKKVTSAPDMFDSNGWLRIGLYGHQPHLGEFYISTGSLYLCAAVFLPLGLPADDKFWEAKSEPSIEKQIWSGHDMEADHAL
;
A
#
# COMPACT_ATOMS: atom_id res chain seq x y z
N GLN A 1 -10.83 -14.89 -3.00
CA GLN A 1 -10.34 -14.25 -4.25
C GLN A 1 -8.89 -14.69 -4.51
N PRO A 2 -8.67 -15.88 -5.09
CA PRO A 2 -7.34 -16.49 -5.13
C PRO A 2 -6.24 -15.63 -5.78
N LEU A 3 -6.56 -14.87 -6.83
CA LEU A 3 -5.58 -13.97 -7.46
C LEU A 3 -5.17 -12.82 -6.54
N VAL A 4 -6.13 -12.27 -5.78
CA VAL A 4 -5.86 -11.20 -4.80
C VAL A 4 -4.95 -11.72 -3.70
N ASP A 5 -5.29 -12.87 -3.12
CA ASP A 5 -4.50 -13.50 -2.05
C ASP A 5 -3.09 -13.86 -2.53
N ALA A 6 -2.97 -14.41 -3.74
CA ALA A 6 -1.69 -14.70 -4.38
C ALA A 6 -0.83 -13.43 -4.57
N ALA A 7 -1.47 -12.31 -4.96
CA ALA A 7 -0.77 -11.06 -5.16
C ALA A 7 -0.25 -10.43 -3.86
N PHE A 8 -1.03 -10.48 -2.77
CA PHE A 8 -0.57 -10.00 -1.46
C PHE A 8 0.53 -10.89 -0.89
N LEU A 9 0.45 -12.22 -1.06
CA LEU A 9 1.54 -13.13 -0.72
C LEU A 9 2.80 -12.78 -1.53
N ALA A 10 2.68 -12.60 -2.84
CA ALA A 10 3.77 -12.22 -3.73
C ALA A 10 4.43 -10.90 -3.29
N HIS A 11 3.61 -9.90 -2.94
CA HIS A 11 4.07 -8.60 -2.45
C HIS A 11 4.84 -8.73 -1.12
N ALA A 12 4.34 -9.52 -0.17
CA ALA A 12 5.01 -9.79 1.10
C ALA A 12 6.38 -10.47 0.89
N LEU A 13 6.43 -11.50 0.04
CA LEU A 13 7.68 -12.19 -0.33
C LEU A 13 8.70 -11.24 -0.93
N ILE A 14 8.27 -10.33 -1.82
CA ILE A 14 9.15 -9.34 -2.45
C ILE A 14 9.70 -8.36 -1.41
N LYS A 15 8.87 -7.92 -0.45
CA LYS A 15 9.24 -6.95 0.59
C LYS A 15 10.17 -7.53 1.65
N ALA A 16 9.91 -8.75 2.09
CA ALA A 16 10.67 -9.42 3.15
C ALA A 16 11.31 -10.75 2.67
N PRO A 17 12.17 -10.72 1.63
CA PRO A 17 12.70 -11.95 1.02
C PRO A 17 13.55 -12.76 2.00
N GLN A 18 14.28 -12.13 2.90
CA GLN A 18 15.12 -12.83 3.87
C GLN A 18 14.27 -13.65 4.82
N GLU A 19 13.17 -13.08 5.33
CA GLU A 19 12.31 -13.70 6.32
C GLU A 19 11.35 -14.74 5.72
N LEU A 20 10.74 -14.41 4.59
CA LEU A 20 9.64 -15.20 4.04
C LEU A 20 10.06 -16.17 2.93
N TRP A 21 11.18 -15.87 2.21
CA TRP A 21 11.63 -16.71 1.12
C TRP A 21 12.89 -17.48 1.49
N HIS A 22 13.99 -16.82 1.86
CA HIS A 22 15.27 -17.49 2.08
C HIS A 22 15.29 -18.40 3.32
N LYS A 23 14.45 -18.15 4.34
CA LYS A 23 14.27 -19.04 5.48
C LYS A 23 13.33 -20.23 5.19
N SER A 24 12.61 -20.21 4.07
CA SER A 24 11.73 -21.32 3.67
C SER A 24 12.53 -22.47 3.06
N SER A 25 12.05 -23.71 3.31
CA SER A 25 12.64 -24.90 2.68
C SER A 25 12.48 -24.84 1.15
N GLN A 26 13.37 -25.52 0.42
CA GLN A 26 13.28 -25.63 -1.04
C GLN A 26 11.91 -26.18 -1.47
N LYS A 27 11.37 -27.15 -0.76
CA LYS A 27 10.02 -27.70 -0.98
C LYS A 27 8.94 -26.62 -0.87
N THR A 28 9.02 -25.78 0.17
CA THR A 28 8.08 -24.66 0.38
C THR A 28 8.19 -23.63 -0.76
N GLN A 29 9.41 -23.25 -1.14
CA GLN A 29 9.64 -22.33 -2.26
C GLN A 29 9.05 -22.86 -3.57
N GLN A 30 9.26 -24.15 -3.88
CA GLN A 30 8.66 -24.80 -5.05
C GLN A 30 7.13 -24.79 -5.01
N ASN A 31 6.53 -25.06 -3.85
CA ASN A 31 5.09 -25.03 -3.66
C ASN A 31 4.53 -23.60 -3.86
N ILE A 32 5.22 -22.58 -3.35
CA ILE A 32 4.85 -21.17 -3.55
C ILE A 32 4.89 -20.82 -5.05
N VAL A 33 5.98 -21.15 -5.75
CA VAL A 33 6.10 -20.91 -7.20
C VAL A 33 4.95 -21.59 -7.96
N LYS A 34 4.66 -22.88 -7.63
CA LYS A 34 3.55 -23.61 -8.23
C LYS A 34 2.20 -22.93 -7.98
N ALA A 35 1.93 -22.49 -6.75
CA ALA A 35 0.71 -21.80 -6.37
C ALA A 35 0.57 -20.45 -7.09
N LEU A 36 1.65 -19.67 -7.17
CA LEU A 36 1.65 -18.41 -7.93
C LEU A 36 1.39 -18.65 -9.42
N LYS A 37 2.02 -19.66 -10.03
CA LYS A 37 1.78 -20.02 -11.44
C LYS A 37 0.35 -20.47 -11.71
N SER A 38 -0.31 -21.15 -10.77
CA SER A 38 -1.70 -21.58 -10.93
C SER A 38 -2.71 -20.43 -10.97
N SER A 39 -2.35 -19.25 -10.43
CA SER A 39 -3.21 -18.06 -10.53
C SER A 39 -3.23 -17.42 -11.92
N ARG A 40 -2.34 -17.84 -12.83
CA ARG A 40 -2.28 -17.33 -14.23
C ARG A 40 -3.53 -17.62 -15.05
N ASP A 41 -4.30 -18.64 -14.68
CA ASP A 41 -5.55 -19.00 -15.35
C ASP A 41 -6.71 -18.06 -14.98
N ILE A 42 -6.52 -17.19 -13.99
CA ILE A 42 -7.53 -16.25 -13.56
C ILE A 42 -7.41 -14.97 -14.38
N THR A 43 -8.45 -14.65 -15.15
CA THR A 43 -8.53 -13.39 -15.90
C THR A 43 -8.82 -12.23 -14.92
N PRO A 44 -7.93 -11.23 -14.80
CA PRO A 44 -8.18 -10.09 -13.95
C PRO A 44 -9.26 -9.17 -14.54
N TYR A 45 -10.08 -8.55 -13.70
CA TYR A 45 -10.91 -7.42 -14.14
C TYR A 45 -10.04 -6.28 -14.65
N TYR A 46 -10.55 -5.50 -15.60
CA TYR A 46 -9.85 -4.33 -16.16
C TYR A 46 -9.94 -3.13 -15.20
N SER A 47 -9.32 -3.28 -14.04
CA SER A 47 -9.27 -2.36 -12.90
C SER A 47 -7.94 -2.56 -12.17
N ASN A 48 -7.82 -2.15 -10.91
CA ASN A 48 -6.65 -2.46 -10.07
C ASN A 48 -6.24 -3.95 -10.12
N TRP A 49 -7.13 -4.87 -10.53
CA TRP A 49 -6.86 -6.30 -10.62
C TRP A 49 -5.75 -6.65 -11.63
N VAL A 50 -5.50 -5.83 -12.63
CA VAL A 50 -4.37 -6.04 -13.54
C VAL A 50 -3.03 -6.01 -12.80
N LEU A 51 -2.96 -5.22 -11.70
CA LEU A 51 -1.78 -5.17 -10.84
C LEU A 51 -1.64 -6.42 -9.95
N PHE A 52 -2.72 -7.12 -9.60
CA PHE A 52 -2.60 -8.41 -8.91
C PHE A 52 -1.90 -9.43 -9.82
N SER A 53 -2.32 -9.52 -11.09
CA SER A 53 -1.64 -10.37 -12.07
C SER A 53 -0.16 -9.97 -12.22
N ALA A 54 0.11 -8.67 -12.39
CA ALA A 54 1.49 -8.18 -12.53
C ALA A 54 2.35 -8.44 -11.29
N MET A 55 1.79 -8.36 -10.08
CA MET A 55 2.51 -8.61 -8.82
C MET A 55 2.93 -10.09 -8.69
N VAL A 56 2.03 -11.01 -9.09
CA VAL A 56 2.36 -12.44 -9.17
C VAL A 56 3.54 -12.66 -10.12
N GLU A 57 3.49 -12.05 -11.32
CA GLU A 57 4.58 -12.17 -12.29
C GLU A 57 5.89 -11.52 -11.81
N ALA A 58 5.81 -10.41 -11.06
CA ALA A 58 6.98 -9.78 -10.46
C ALA A 58 7.67 -10.70 -9.44
N ALA A 59 6.90 -11.40 -8.60
CA ALA A 59 7.45 -12.39 -7.68
C ALA A 59 8.06 -13.59 -8.41
N LEU A 60 7.39 -14.13 -9.42
CA LEU A 60 7.91 -15.19 -10.27
C LEU A 60 9.20 -14.75 -11.00
N GLN A 61 9.27 -13.48 -11.45
CA GLN A 61 10.50 -12.94 -12.06
C GLN A 61 11.64 -12.85 -11.05
N LYS A 62 11.36 -12.42 -9.81
CA LYS A 62 12.39 -12.24 -8.78
C LYS A 62 12.93 -13.57 -8.25
N PHE A 63 12.07 -14.56 -8.02
CA PHE A 63 12.41 -15.76 -7.27
C PHE A 63 12.60 -17.00 -8.13
N ASP A 64 12.01 -17.05 -9.32
CA ASP A 64 12.03 -18.21 -10.23
C ASP A 64 12.51 -17.85 -11.66
N ASN A 65 12.77 -16.58 -11.92
CA ASN A 65 13.12 -16.03 -13.25
C ASN A 65 12.13 -16.44 -14.38
N SER A 66 10.90 -16.78 -14.03
CA SER A 66 9.84 -17.23 -14.95
C SER A 66 8.66 -16.23 -15.05
N GLY A 67 8.85 -14.99 -14.59
CA GLY A 67 7.83 -13.96 -14.68
C GLY A 67 7.53 -13.53 -16.11
N ASP A 68 6.25 -13.30 -16.41
CA ASP A 68 5.80 -12.84 -17.72
C ASP A 68 5.92 -11.31 -17.82
N MET A 69 6.97 -10.86 -18.51
CA MET A 69 7.23 -9.43 -18.73
C MET A 69 6.14 -8.75 -19.58
N VAL A 70 5.41 -9.47 -20.44
CA VAL A 70 4.33 -8.89 -21.26
C VAL A 70 3.13 -8.59 -20.37
N ARG A 71 2.74 -9.49 -19.48
CA ARG A 71 1.67 -9.26 -18.50
C ARG A 71 1.98 -8.05 -17.60
N MET A 72 3.22 -7.94 -17.10
CA MET A 72 3.64 -6.78 -16.31
C MET A 72 3.59 -5.48 -17.13
N ASP A 73 4.11 -5.47 -18.36
CA ASP A 73 4.12 -4.29 -19.23
C ASP A 73 2.70 -3.82 -19.57
N LEU A 74 1.79 -4.75 -19.87
CA LEU A 74 0.37 -4.42 -20.12
C LEU A 74 -0.31 -3.81 -18.91
N ALA A 75 -0.08 -4.35 -17.72
CA ALA A 75 -0.63 -3.79 -16.48
C ALA A 75 -0.08 -2.38 -16.19
N VAL A 76 1.21 -2.17 -16.35
CA VAL A 76 1.84 -0.84 -16.19
C VAL A 76 1.24 0.17 -17.17
N ARG A 77 1.11 -0.18 -18.47
CA ARG A 77 0.52 0.72 -19.48
C ARG A 77 -0.94 1.03 -19.19
N ALA A 78 -1.73 0.04 -18.76
CA ALA A 78 -3.13 0.25 -18.39
C ALA A 78 -3.23 1.28 -17.25
N VAL A 79 -2.48 1.06 -16.15
CA VAL A 79 -2.50 1.96 -15.00
C VAL A 79 -1.97 3.36 -15.34
N GLU A 80 -0.91 3.45 -16.15
CA GLU A 80 -0.43 4.77 -16.63
C GLU A 80 -1.49 5.52 -17.45
N GLY A 81 -2.29 4.80 -18.25
CA GLY A 81 -3.42 5.36 -18.99
C GLY A 81 -4.58 5.83 -18.11
N TRP A 82 -4.66 5.36 -16.88
CA TRP A 82 -5.69 5.75 -15.89
C TRP A 82 -5.23 6.88 -14.95
N TYR A 83 -4.12 7.54 -15.25
CA TYR A 83 -3.65 8.66 -14.43
C TYR A 83 -4.59 9.87 -14.56
N MET A 84 -5.12 10.35 -13.45
CA MET A 84 -6.13 11.41 -13.39
C MET A 84 -5.53 12.80 -13.07
N GLY A 85 -4.27 12.86 -12.68
CA GLY A 85 -3.61 14.10 -12.22
C GLY A 85 -3.32 14.09 -10.72
N ASP A 86 -2.52 15.02 -10.27
CA ASP A 86 -2.18 15.30 -8.87
C ASP A 86 -1.88 14.05 -8.01
N GLY A 87 -1.09 13.14 -8.55
CA GLY A 87 -0.72 11.90 -7.85
C GLY A 87 -1.77 10.81 -7.84
N VAL A 88 -2.94 10.99 -8.46
CA VAL A 88 -4.08 10.06 -8.38
C VAL A 88 -4.26 9.26 -9.67
N TYR A 89 -4.57 7.97 -9.54
CA TYR A 89 -4.95 7.08 -10.63
C TYR A 89 -6.42 6.67 -10.48
N GLY A 90 -7.10 6.49 -11.62
CA GLY A 90 -8.38 5.79 -11.66
C GLY A 90 -8.22 4.30 -11.30
N ASP A 91 -9.31 3.68 -10.92
CA ASP A 91 -9.38 2.22 -10.72
C ASP A 91 -10.02 1.56 -11.95
N GLY A 92 -9.23 1.45 -13.00
CA GLY A 92 -9.70 1.26 -14.34
C GLY A 92 -9.91 2.61 -15.05
N PRO A 93 -10.70 2.66 -16.12
CA PRO A 93 -10.97 3.90 -16.87
C PRO A 93 -11.73 4.95 -16.06
N GLU A 94 -12.39 4.55 -14.97
CA GLU A 94 -13.25 5.41 -14.16
C GLU A 94 -12.54 5.84 -12.87
N PHE A 95 -12.86 7.04 -12.40
CA PHE A 95 -12.37 7.56 -11.13
C PHE A 95 -13.35 7.23 -10.00
N HIS A 96 -12.81 6.84 -8.87
CA HIS A 96 -13.55 6.63 -7.63
C HIS A 96 -12.87 7.33 -6.46
N TRP A 97 -13.64 8.02 -5.63
CA TRP A 97 -13.18 8.52 -4.34
C TRP A 97 -13.09 7.37 -3.34
N ASP A 98 -11.91 6.78 -3.24
CA ASP A 98 -11.58 5.74 -2.26
C ASP A 98 -10.07 5.70 -1.99
N TYR A 99 -9.64 4.78 -1.15
CA TYR A 99 -8.21 4.61 -0.81
C TYR A 99 -7.50 3.55 -1.66
N TYR A 100 -8.06 3.10 -2.81
CA TYR A 100 -7.41 2.06 -3.62
C TYR A 100 -6.09 2.49 -4.21
N ASN A 101 -5.87 3.78 -4.41
CA ASN A 101 -4.54 4.32 -4.74
C ASN A 101 -3.48 3.92 -3.70
N SER A 102 -3.85 3.85 -2.41
CA SER A 102 -2.98 3.46 -1.32
C SER A 102 -3.05 1.97 -0.97
N TYR A 103 -4.23 1.33 -1.04
CA TYR A 103 -4.33 -0.10 -0.74
C TYR A 103 -3.60 -0.98 -1.74
N VAL A 104 -3.66 -0.64 -3.05
CA VAL A 104 -3.21 -1.51 -4.12
C VAL A 104 -2.42 -0.78 -5.19
N ILE A 105 -3.01 0.25 -5.84
CA ILE A 105 -2.56 0.74 -7.14
C ILE A 105 -1.10 1.20 -7.06
N GLN A 106 -0.77 2.15 -6.23
CA GLN A 106 0.57 2.72 -6.20
C GLN A 106 1.60 1.83 -5.50
N PRO A 107 1.31 1.18 -4.35
CA PRO A 107 2.25 0.24 -3.75
C PRO A 107 2.64 -0.91 -4.68
N PHE A 108 1.69 -1.43 -5.45
CA PHE A 108 1.94 -2.51 -6.38
C PHE A 108 2.65 -2.04 -7.63
N LEU A 109 2.22 -0.90 -8.22
CA LEU A 109 2.87 -0.30 -9.39
C LEU A 109 4.36 -0.03 -9.13
N LEU A 110 4.69 0.59 -8.00
CA LEU A 110 6.08 0.85 -7.61
C LEU A 110 6.88 -0.45 -7.46
N THR A 111 6.28 -1.48 -6.82
CA THR A 111 6.97 -2.76 -6.61
C THR A 111 7.19 -3.51 -7.93
N VAL A 112 6.20 -3.55 -8.81
CA VAL A 112 6.30 -4.17 -10.13
C VAL A 112 7.36 -3.46 -10.97
N LEU A 113 7.31 -2.12 -11.03
CA LEU A 113 8.28 -1.32 -11.78
C LEU A 113 9.71 -1.45 -11.23
N ASP A 114 9.88 -1.59 -9.90
CA ASP A 114 11.20 -1.83 -9.31
C ASP A 114 11.80 -3.17 -9.78
N ILE A 115 11.00 -4.21 -9.90
CA ILE A 115 11.45 -5.49 -10.46
C ILE A 115 11.74 -5.37 -11.96
N MET A 116 10.87 -4.70 -12.71
CA MET A 116 11.01 -4.56 -14.16
C MET A 116 12.24 -3.73 -14.55
N GLN A 117 12.54 -2.61 -13.86
CA GLN A 117 13.68 -1.78 -14.16
C GLN A 117 15.02 -2.47 -13.90
N LYS A 118 15.10 -3.37 -12.90
CA LYS A 118 16.26 -4.22 -12.63
C LYS A 118 16.53 -5.21 -13.75
N LYS A 119 15.48 -5.61 -14.47
CA LYS A 119 15.61 -6.53 -15.62
C LYS A 119 15.85 -5.79 -16.94
N LYS A 120 15.21 -4.63 -17.15
CA LYS A 120 15.32 -3.83 -18.37
C LYS A 120 15.30 -2.34 -18.05
N SER A 121 16.37 -1.63 -18.38
CA SER A 121 16.56 -0.20 -18.07
C SER A 121 15.48 0.72 -18.67
N LYS A 122 14.80 0.32 -19.74
CA LYS A 122 13.71 1.11 -20.33
C LYS A 122 12.58 1.45 -19.33
N TYR A 123 12.41 0.67 -18.26
CA TYR A 123 11.39 0.92 -17.24
C TYR A 123 11.82 1.91 -16.15
N HIS A 124 13.07 2.39 -16.19
CA HIS A 124 13.57 3.35 -15.21
C HIS A 124 12.80 4.69 -15.23
N SER A 125 12.47 5.19 -16.43
CA SER A 125 11.64 6.41 -16.58
C SER A 125 10.23 6.23 -16.04
N HIS A 126 9.62 5.06 -16.26
CA HIS A 126 8.30 4.72 -15.72
C HIS A 126 8.33 4.67 -14.19
N TYR A 127 9.36 4.05 -13.61
CA TYR A 127 9.53 4.01 -12.15
C TYR A 127 9.68 5.41 -11.54
N LYS A 128 10.55 6.27 -12.12
CA LYS A 128 10.73 7.65 -11.66
C LYS A 128 9.43 8.45 -11.71
N LYS A 129 8.68 8.31 -12.80
CA LYS A 129 7.40 8.98 -12.97
C LYS A 129 6.36 8.50 -11.96
N ALA A 130 6.23 7.18 -11.77
CA ALA A 130 5.35 6.60 -10.77
C ALA A 130 5.73 7.04 -9.36
N LEU A 131 7.03 7.05 -9.03
CA LEU A 131 7.50 7.50 -7.72
C LEU A 131 7.19 8.97 -7.45
N LYS A 132 7.38 9.87 -8.45
CA LYS A 132 7.02 11.29 -8.33
C LYS A 132 5.53 11.45 -7.98
N ARG A 133 4.64 10.71 -8.67
CA ARG A 133 3.20 10.71 -8.44
C ARG A 133 2.83 10.13 -7.07
N SER A 134 3.53 9.06 -6.66
CA SER A 134 3.30 8.42 -5.36
C SER A 134 3.74 9.30 -4.19
N ARG A 135 4.82 10.08 -4.35
CA ARG A 135 5.24 11.09 -3.35
C ARG A 135 4.14 12.11 -3.13
N ARG A 136 3.61 12.68 -4.22
CA ARG A 136 2.50 13.64 -4.14
C ARG A 136 1.27 13.04 -3.45
N TYR A 137 0.88 11.81 -3.80
CA TYR A 137 -0.23 11.16 -3.13
C TYR A 137 0.07 10.83 -1.65
N GLY A 138 1.34 10.60 -1.32
CA GLY A 138 1.80 10.47 0.07
C GLY A 138 1.59 11.74 0.89
N GLU A 139 1.84 12.92 0.31
CA GLU A 139 1.57 14.23 0.92
C GLU A 139 0.07 14.42 1.18
N ILE A 140 -0.78 14.08 0.20
CA ILE A 140 -2.24 14.11 0.36
C ILE A 140 -2.67 13.16 1.48
N LEU A 141 -2.13 11.93 1.53
CA LEU A 141 -2.48 10.97 2.57
C LEU A 141 -2.10 11.47 3.97
N GLU A 142 -0.94 12.11 4.13
CA GLU A 142 -0.55 12.67 5.42
C GLU A 142 -1.54 13.75 5.88
N ARG A 143 -1.93 14.65 4.98
CA ARG A 143 -2.90 15.72 5.23
C ARG A 143 -4.34 15.22 5.46
N LEU A 144 -4.69 14.02 5.00
CA LEU A 144 -5.99 13.41 5.29
C LEU A 144 -6.10 12.89 6.74
N ILE A 145 -5.00 12.80 7.48
CA ILE A 145 -5.01 12.39 8.89
C ILE A 145 -5.24 13.61 9.78
N ALA A 146 -6.44 13.74 10.32
CA ALA A 146 -6.81 14.81 11.23
C ALA A 146 -5.95 14.79 12.52
N PRO A 147 -5.87 15.93 13.26
CA PRO A 147 -5.08 16.05 14.48
C PRO A 147 -5.37 15.00 15.57
N ASP A 148 -6.60 14.46 15.60
CA ASP A 148 -7.05 13.41 16.54
C ASP A 148 -6.85 11.99 15.99
N GLY A 149 -6.28 11.83 14.79
CA GLY A 149 -6.06 10.55 14.13
C GLY A 149 -7.27 10.02 13.36
N THR A 150 -8.34 10.78 13.24
CA THR A 150 -9.44 10.44 12.32
C THR A 150 -9.06 10.76 10.88
N TYR A 151 -9.79 10.20 9.91
CA TYR A 151 -9.64 10.47 8.49
C TYR A 151 -10.97 10.28 7.77
N PRO A 152 -11.18 10.83 6.57
CA PRO A 152 -12.44 10.71 5.84
C PRO A 152 -12.86 9.24 5.63
N ALA A 153 -14.03 8.88 6.10
CA ALA A 153 -14.62 7.54 5.93
C ALA A 153 -15.34 7.47 4.57
N ILE A 154 -14.56 7.47 3.49
CA ILE A 154 -15.07 7.50 2.11
C ILE A 154 -14.64 6.26 1.31
N GLY A 155 -15.47 5.91 0.34
CA GLY A 155 -15.18 4.84 -0.61
C GLY A 155 -15.37 3.45 -0.03
N ARG A 156 -15.14 2.49 -0.88
CA ARG A 156 -15.23 1.06 -0.56
C ARG A 156 -14.02 0.57 0.23
N SER A 157 -14.18 -0.58 0.87
CA SER A 157 -13.14 -1.26 1.66
C SER A 157 -12.60 -0.44 2.82
N ILE A 158 -13.38 0.52 3.33
CA ILE A 158 -12.95 1.36 4.45
C ILE A 158 -12.68 0.54 5.72
N THR A 159 -13.21 -0.67 5.78
CA THR A 159 -12.96 -1.66 6.85
C THR A 159 -11.52 -2.18 6.89
N TYR A 160 -10.69 -1.88 5.88
CA TYR A 160 -9.24 -2.11 5.94
C TYR A 160 -8.53 -1.08 6.85
N ARG A 161 -9.30 -0.20 7.48
CA ARG A 161 -8.85 0.72 8.53
C ARG A 161 -7.61 1.52 8.09
N PHE A 162 -6.62 1.62 8.96
CA PHE A 162 -5.38 2.34 8.67
C PHE A 162 -4.52 1.73 7.55
N GLY A 163 -4.93 0.60 6.94
CA GLY A 163 -4.41 0.15 5.65
C GLY A 163 -4.58 1.21 4.54
N ALA A 164 -5.52 2.15 4.69
CA ALA A 164 -5.66 3.33 3.86
C ALA A 164 -4.35 4.13 3.70
N PHE A 165 -3.41 3.98 4.63
CA PHE A 165 -2.11 4.67 4.65
C PHE A 165 -0.94 3.76 4.26
N GLN A 166 -1.20 2.61 3.62
CA GLN A 166 -0.15 1.67 3.17
C GLN A 166 0.90 2.34 2.30
N LEU A 167 0.50 3.21 1.36
CA LEU A 167 1.46 3.90 0.49
C LEU A 167 2.39 4.81 1.29
N LEU A 168 1.84 5.60 2.21
CA LEU A 168 2.63 6.50 3.06
C LEU A 168 3.65 5.71 3.90
N ALA A 169 3.21 4.60 4.49
CA ALA A 169 4.07 3.68 5.22
C ALA A 169 5.15 3.03 4.32
N GLN A 170 4.80 2.68 3.07
CA GLN A 170 5.76 2.13 2.12
C GLN A 170 6.81 3.15 1.68
N LEU A 171 6.41 4.39 1.44
CA LEU A 171 7.34 5.47 1.09
C LEU A 171 8.31 5.76 2.24
N ALA A 172 7.81 5.80 3.48
CA ALA A 172 8.65 5.94 4.67
C ALA A 172 9.65 4.78 4.81
N TRP A 173 9.16 3.54 4.73
CA TRP A 173 10.02 2.34 4.81
C TRP A 173 11.09 2.28 3.71
N LYS A 174 10.78 2.79 2.51
CA LYS A 174 11.72 2.84 1.38
C LYS A 174 12.64 4.06 1.43
N GLN A 175 12.48 4.96 2.40
CA GLN A 175 13.19 6.25 2.46
C GLN A 175 12.96 7.07 1.16
N GLN A 176 11.71 7.06 0.68
CA GLN A 176 11.29 7.67 -0.57
C GLN A 176 10.18 8.72 -0.38
N LEU A 177 10.03 9.25 0.82
CA LEU A 177 9.14 10.39 1.08
C LEU A 177 9.52 11.56 0.15
N SER A 178 8.59 12.48 -0.09
CA SER A 178 8.93 13.76 -0.73
C SER A 178 9.74 14.62 0.23
N ASP A 179 10.38 15.64 -0.31
CA ASP A 179 11.15 16.60 0.48
C ASP A 179 10.23 17.45 1.41
N ASP A 180 8.93 17.49 1.11
CA ASP A 180 7.91 18.22 1.88
C ASP A 180 7.37 17.39 3.08
N LEU A 181 7.79 16.15 3.23
CA LEU A 181 7.37 15.26 4.32
C LEU A 181 8.54 14.85 5.21
N ASP A 182 8.58 15.41 6.41
CA ASP A 182 9.54 14.96 7.42
C ASP A 182 9.18 13.54 7.93
N PRO A 183 10.16 12.61 8.02
CA PRO A 183 9.92 11.26 8.54
C PRO A 183 9.30 11.22 9.93
N ALA A 184 9.61 12.18 10.81
CA ALA A 184 9.02 12.27 12.15
C ALA A 184 7.55 12.68 12.12
N GLN A 185 7.16 13.58 11.20
CA GLN A 185 5.76 13.96 10.98
C GLN A 185 4.96 12.75 10.48
N VAL A 186 5.48 12.03 9.48
CA VAL A 186 4.84 10.82 8.95
C VAL A 186 4.69 9.76 10.07
N ARG A 187 5.72 9.57 10.91
CA ARG A 187 5.62 8.67 12.06
C ARG A 187 4.51 9.09 13.02
N GLN A 188 4.41 10.39 13.31
CA GLN A 188 3.38 10.93 14.19
C GLN A 188 1.98 10.72 13.60
N SER A 189 1.78 11.00 12.32
CA SER A 189 0.52 10.84 11.60
C SER A 189 0.08 9.38 11.59
N LEU A 190 0.96 8.46 11.18
CA LEU A 190 0.67 7.01 11.20
C LEU A 190 0.39 6.51 12.63
N THR A 191 1.13 6.97 13.61
CA THR A 191 0.89 6.60 15.02
C THR A 191 -0.47 7.10 15.51
N SER A 192 -0.86 8.31 15.13
CA SER A 192 -2.15 8.91 15.53
C SER A 192 -3.33 8.11 14.99
N VAL A 193 -3.32 7.77 13.69
CA VAL A 193 -4.41 6.99 13.08
C VAL A 193 -4.47 5.57 13.63
N ILE A 194 -3.32 4.93 13.87
CA ILE A 194 -3.28 3.59 14.48
C ILE A 194 -3.88 3.66 15.89
N LYS A 195 -3.42 4.59 16.74
CA LYS A 195 -3.95 4.76 18.11
C LYS A 195 -5.45 5.05 18.11
N LYS A 196 -5.90 5.96 17.23
CA LYS A 196 -7.33 6.30 17.13
C LYS A 196 -8.16 5.07 16.80
N VAL A 197 -7.83 4.35 15.76
CA VAL A 197 -8.62 3.20 15.30
C VAL A 197 -8.54 2.03 16.28
N THR A 198 -7.37 1.77 16.87
CA THR A 198 -7.21 0.67 17.84
C THR A 198 -7.80 0.96 19.22
N SER A 199 -8.12 2.21 19.53
CA SER A 199 -8.84 2.57 20.75
C SER A 199 -10.34 2.25 20.71
N ALA A 200 -10.84 1.81 19.55
CA ALA A 200 -12.25 1.49 19.39
C ALA A 200 -12.65 0.28 20.23
N PRO A 201 -13.77 0.33 20.95
CA PRO A 201 -14.32 -0.84 21.63
C PRO A 201 -14.71 -1.90 20.58
N ASP A 202 -14.73 -3.16 21.00
CA ASP A 202 -15.19 -4.28 20.17
C ASP A 202 -14.48 -4.45 18.81
N MET A 203 -13.24 -3.96 18.66
CA MET A 203 -12.44 -4.13 17.46
C MET A 203 -12.09 -5.59 17.21
N PHE A 204 -11.91 -6.36 18.28
CA PHE A 204 -11.62 -7.79 18.25
C PHE A 204 -12.77 -8.60 18.83
N ASP A 205 -12.97 -9.81 18.36
CA ASP A 205 -13.88 -10.77 18.96
C ASP A 205 -13.25 -11.45 20.20
N SER A 206 -14.01 -12.34 20.84
CA SER A 206 -13.56 -13.09 22.02
C SER A 206 -12.35 -14.02 21.76
N ASN A 207 -12.07 -14.34 20.49
CA ASN A 207 -10.95 -15.18 20.05
C ASN A 207 -9.75 -14.34 19.57
N GLY A 208 -9.84 -13.01 19.64
CA GLY A 208 -8.79 -12.10 19.20
C GLY A 208 -8.75 -11.82 17.69
N TRP A 209 -9.81 -12.16 16.94
CA TRP A 209 -9.91 -11.85 15.53
C TRP A 209 -10.51 -10.46 15.30
N LEU A 210 -9.97 -9.76 14.30
CA LEU A 210 -10.53 -8.47 13.86
C LEU A 210 -11.98 -8.63 13.41
N ARG A 211 -12.83 -7.72 13.87
CA ARG A 211 -14.24 -7.62 13.46
C ARG A 211 -14.39 -6.60 12.32
N ILE A 212 -15.38 -6.82 11.45
CA ILE A 212 -15.67 -5.90 10.32
C ILE A 212 -16.09 -4.54 10.86
N GLY A 213 -15.47 -3.49 10.36
CA GLY A 213 -15.73 -2.10 10.70
C GLY A 213 -14.51 -1.20 10.54
N LEU A 214 -14.70 0.09 10.57
CA LEU A 214 -13.65 1.11 10.62
C LEU A 214 -13.26 1.40 12.07
N TYR A 215 -14.25 1.69 12.91
CA TYR A 215 -14.07 2.00 14.33
C TYR A 215 -14.90 1.05 15.18
N GLY A 216 -14.30 -0.03 15.65
CA GLY A 216 -14.99 -1.13 16.34
C GLY A 216 -15.70 -2.10 15.38
N HIS A 217 -16.89 -2.57 15.78
CA HIS A 217 -17.71 -3.52 15.01
C HIS A 217 -18.83 -2.79 14.25
N GLN A 218 -18.67 -2.66 12.94
CA GLN A 218 -19.60 -1.97 12.04
C GLN A 218 -19.82 -2.82 10.78
N PRO A 219 -20.54 -3.95 10.87
CA PRO A 219 -20.62 -4.94 9.78
C PRO A 219 -21.23 -4.39 8.49
N HIS A 220 -22.09 -3.38 8.57
CA HIS A 220 -22.70 -2.76 7.39
C HIS A 220 -21.75 -1.88 6.57
N LEU A 221 -20.53 -1.57 7.09
CA LEU A 221 -19.47 -0.93 6.33
C LEU A 221 -18.69 -1.93 5.47
N GLY A 222 -18.92 -3.22 5.64
CA GLY A 222 -18.24 -4.26 4.86
C GLY A 222 -19.04 -4.61 3.61
N GLU A 223 -18.40 -4.51 2.45
CA GLU A 223 -18.94 -5.04 1.20
C GLU A 223 -18.95 -6.58 1.24
N PHE A 224 -19.71 -7.19 0.33
CA PHE A 224 -19.91 -8.65 0.28
C PHE A 224 -18.61 -9.48 0.19
N TYR A 225 -17.52 -8.88 -0.29
CA TYR A 225 -16.20 -9.53 -0.41
C TYR A 225 -15.33 -9.39 0.85
N ILE A 226 -15.73 -8.59 1.83
CA ILE A 226 -14.98 -8.39 3.07
C ILE A 226 -15.13 -9.62 3.97
N SER A 227 -14.02 -10.12 4.43
CA SER A 227 -13.92 -11.22 5.40
C SER A 227 -12.97 -10.85 6.53
N THR A 228 -12.97 -11.62 7.62
CA THR A 228 -12.03 -11.44 8.73
C THR A 228 -10.58 -11.42 8.23
N GLY A 229 -10.23 -12.28 7.26
CA GLY A 229 -8.87 -12.32 6.71
C GLY A 229 -8.47 -11.03 5.97
N SER A 230 -9.38 -10.45 5.18
CA SER A 230 -9.08 -9.24 4.40
C SER A 230 -8.86 -8.00 5.26
N LEU A 231 -9.39 -7.96 6.50
CA LEU A 231 -9.18 -6.85 7.44
C LEU A 231 -7.72 -6.67 7.83
N TYR A 232 -6.92 -7.75 7.80
CA TYR A 232 -5.50 -7.71 8.14
C TYR A 232 -4.64 -6.96 7.11
N LEU A 233 -5.23 -6.47 6.00
CA LEU A 233 -4.58 -5.48 5.14
C LEU A 233 -4.15 -4.23 5.92
N CYS A 234 -4.81 -3.91 7.01
CA CYS A 234 -4.38 -2.83 7.91
C CYS A 234 -2.94 -3.00 8.39
N ALA A 235 -2.43 -4.24 8.51
CA ALA A 235 -1.06 -4.48 8.97
C ALA A 235 0.02 -3.91 8.01
N ALA A 236 -0.33 -3.57 6.77
CA ALA A 236 0.61 -2.96 5.84
C ALA A 236 1.14 -1.59 6.31
N VAL A 237 0.44 -0.90 7.21
CA VAL A 237 0.92 0.37 7.80
C VAL A 237 2.13 0.17 8.70
N PHE A 238 2.37 -1.05 9.19
CA PHE A 238 3.51 -1.37 10.04
C PHE A 238 4.83 -1.61 9.29
N LEU A 239 4.87 -1.40 7.96
CA LEU A 239 6.10 -1.52 7.17
C LEU A 239 7.31 -0.80 7.77
N PRO A 240 7.19 0.43 8.33
CA PRO A 240 8.32 1.12 8.95
C PRO A 240 8.96 0.39 10.13
N LEU A 241 8.26 -0.57 10.77
CA LEU A 241 8.87 -1.42 11.82
C LEU A 241 10.03 -2.27 11.29
N GLY A 242 10.15 -2.44 9.96
CA GLY A 242 11.28 -3.09 9.32
C GLY A 242 12.51 -2.20 9.12
N LEU A 243 12.47 -0.92 9.50
CA LEU A 243 13.61 -0.02 9.47
C LEU A 243 14.54 -0.28 10.68
N PRO A 244 15.86 -0.07 10.54
CA PRO A 244 16.78 -0.10 11.66
C PRO A 244 16.37 0.90 12.76
N ALA A 245 16.72 0.60 14.02
CA ALA A 245 16.35 1.46 15.15
C ALA A 245 17.01 2.86 15.08
N ASP A 246 18.14 2.97 14.41
CA ASP A 246 18.90 4.20 14.17
C ASP A 246 18.50 4.92 12.86
N ASP A 247 17.38 4.52 12.25
CA ASP A 247 16.85 5.23 11.07
C ASP A 247 16.25 6.58 11.47
N LYS A 248 16.39 7.58 10.59
CA LYS A 248 15.80 8.93 10.78
C LYS A 248 14.32 8.90 11.11
N PHE A 249 13.60 7.90 10.61
CA PHE A 249 12.19 7.72 10.94
C PHE A 249 11.96 7.53 12.45
N TRP A 250 12.89 6.90 13.16
CA TRP A 250 12.80 6.64 14.59
C TRP A 250 13.52 7.68 15.45
N GLU A 251 14.72 8.09 15.07
CA GLU A 251 15.59 8.98 15.86
C GLU A 251 15.17 10.43 15.84
N ALA A 252 14.54 10.91 14.73
CA ALA A 252 14.11 12.29 14.66
C ALA A 252 13.14 12.64 15.80
N LYS A 253 13.30 13.83 16.39
CA LYS A 253 12.37 14.33 17.40
C LYS A 253 10.95 14.29 16.86
N SER A 254 9.99 14.00 17.75
CA SER A 254 8.59 13.99 17.35
C SER A 254 8.16 15.36 16.86
N GLU A 255 7.79 15.42 15.58
CA GLU A 255 7.24 16.62 14.95
C GLU A 255 5.74 16.45 14.77
N PRO A 256 4.92 17.47 15.07
CA PRO A 256 3.47 17.40 14.81
C PRO A 256 3.20 17.20 13.33
N SER A 257 2.14 16.45 13.00
CA SER A 257 1.64 16.34 11.61
C SER A 257 1.29 17.73 11.04
N ILE A 258 1.31 17.86 9.72
CA ILE A 258 0.97 19.13 9.04
C ILE A 258 -0.41 19.61 9.47
N GLU A 259 -1.41 18.75 9.46
CA GLU A 259 -2.76 19.07 9.92
C GLU A 259 -2.78 19.58 11.37
N LYS A 260 -2.03 18.92 12.26
CA LYS A 260 -1.96 19.35 13.65
C LYS A 260 -1.32 20.73 13.80
N GLN A 261 -0.32 21.07 13.01
CA GLN A 261 0.30 22.37 13.00
C GLN A 261 -0.68 23.44 12.51
N ILE A 262 -1.34 23.21 11.37
CA ILE A 262 -2.34 24.13 10.79
C ILE A 262 -3.48 24.39 11.78
N TRP A 263 -4.07 23.35 12.34
CA TRP A 263 -5.18 23.46 13.29
C TRP A 263 -4.77 24.01 14.66
N SER A 264 -3.47 24.13 14.92
CA SER A 264 -2.92 24.84 16.09
C SER A 264 -2.58 26.30 15.78
N GLY A 265 -2.86 26.79 14.58
CA GLY A 265 -2.66 28.18 14.17
C GLY A 265 -1.25 28.51 13.69
N HIS A 266 -0.43 27.50 13.37
CA HIS A 266 0.88 27.74 12.75
C HIS A 266 0.69 28.18 11.29
N ASP A 267 1.48 29.17 10.88
CA ASP A 267 1.56 29.60 9.48
C ASP A 267 2.39 28.58 8.69
N MET A 268 1.71 27.85 7.82
CA MET A 268 2.28 26.79 7.00
C MET A 268 2.18 27.14 5.52
N GLU A 269 3.10 26.63 4.72
CA GLU A 269 3.01 26.80 3.27
C GLU A 269 1.75 26.12 2.69
N ALA A 270 1.17 26.79 1.68
CA ALA A 270 0.01 26.26 0.99
C ALA A 270 0.33 24.94 0.26
N ASP A 271 -0.66 24.06 0.21
CA ASP A 271 -0.55 22.83 -0.58
C ASP A 271 -0.61 23.13 -2.08
N HIS A 272 0.24 22.47 -2.88
CA HIS A 272 0.32 22.67 -4.32
C HIS A 272 0.18 21.35 -5.08
N ALA A 273 -0.59 21.38 -6.16
CA ALA A 273 -0.71 20.26 -7.09
C ALA A 273 0.62 19.94 -7.80
N LEU A 274 0.77 18.68 -8.26
CA LEU A 274 1.98 18.16 -8.92
C LEU A 274 2.19 18.77 -10.31
#